data_75d30dfd6c2208f53bf98dea87b71379
#
_entry.id   75d30dfd6c2208f53bf98dea87b71379
#
_cell.length_a   1.000
_cell.length_b   1.000
_cell.length_c   1.000
_cell.angle_alpha   90.00
_cell.angle_beta   90.00
_cell.angle_gamma   90.00
#
_symmetry.space_group_name_H-M   'P 1'
#
loop_
_entity.id
_entity.type
_entity.pdbx_description
1 polymer ?
#
loop_
_entity_poly.entity_id
_entity_poly.type
_entity_poly.pdbx_seq_one_letter_code
_entity_poly.pdbx_strand_id
1 'polypeptide(L)'
;MEQVLKNLTLDFFGNGKHKITPENFFDKKDAILLDVRSKEEAASLSINLAYHSNIQCINIPVNEIPDRLDEIPAGKHIGVFCSGVVRSAIVYAYLLTKGFPDARILFGGYPALTEALKPGKILKAIANKK
;
A
#
# COMPACT_ATOMS: atom_id res chain seq x y z
N MET A 1 7.91 18.78 1.78
CA MET A 1 8.91 17.71 2.06
C MET A 1 9.73 17.96 3.34
N GLU A 2 10.10 19.20 3.60
CA GLU A 2 10.91 19.48 4.81
C GLU A 2 10.22 19.04 6.10
N GLN A 3 8.94 19.37 6.25
CA GLN A 3 8.21 18.99 7.45
C GLN A 3 8.06 17.47 7.56
N VAL A 4 7.87 16.79 6.45
CA VAL A 4 7.80 15.32 6.43
C VAL A 4 9.12 14.74 6.94
N LEU A 5 10.26 15.22 6.43
CA LEU A 5 11.56 14.73 6.87
C LEU A 5 11.79 14.97 8.34
N LYS A 6 11.38 16.12 8.87
CA LYS A 6 11.54 16.44 10.30
C LYS A 6 10.78 15.48 11.21
N ASN A 7 9.72 14.89 10.72
CA ASN A 7 8.90 13.92 11.48
C ASN A 7 9.48 12.50 11.46
N LEU A 8 10.46 12.24 10.58
CA LEU A 8 11.04 10.90 10.42
C LEU A 8 12.18 10.69 11.42
N THR A 9 11.82 10.49 12.67
CA THR A 9 12.74 10.34 13.79
C THR A 9 12.96 8.85 14.12
N LEU A 10 13.91 8.59 15.02
CA LEU A 10 14.13 7.24 15.54
C LEU A 10 12.86 6.68 16.16
N ASP A 11 12.14 7.48 16.93
CA ASP A 11 10.87 7.06 17.54
C ASP A 11 9.85 6.67 16.50
N PHE A 12 9.73 7.47 15.44
CA PHE A 12 8.82 7.20 14.33
C PHE A 12 9.13 5.85 13.66
N PHE A 13 10.39 5.64 13.28
CA PHE A 13 10.79 4.38 12.63
C PHE A 13 10.78 3.21 13.60
N GLY A 14 11.20 3.42 14.84
CA GLY A 14 11.23 2.37 15.85
C GLY A 14 9.83 1.84 16.18
N ASN A 15 8.81 2.67 16.06
CA ASN A 15 7.42 2.27 16.25
C ASN A 15 6.75 1.79 14.96
N GLY A 16 7.49 1.70 13.87
CA GLY A 16 6.98 1.15 12.61
C GLY A 16 5.88 1.98 11.97
N LYS A 17 5.83 3.27 12.23
CA LYS A 17 4.75 4.15 11.73
C LYS A 17 4.79 4.39 10.23
N HIS A 18 5.90 4.06 9.57
CA HIS A 18 6.11 4.25 8.14
C HIS A 18 5.61 3.06 7.31
N LYS A 19 5.37 1.91 7.93
CA LYS A 19 5.12 0.66 7.21
C LYS A 19 3.96 -0.13 7.79
N ILE A 20 3.45 -1.05 6.99
CA ILE A 20 2.44 -2.02 7.41
C ILE A 20 2.69 -3.32 6.65
N THR A 21 2.51 -4.46 7.34
CA THR A 21 2.59 -5.76 6.67
C THR A 21 1.32 -6.02 5.86
N PRO A 22 1.38 -6.83 4.79
CA PRO A 22 0.17 -7.20 4.05
C PRO A 22 -0.90 -7.81 4.93
N GLU A 23 -0.54 -8.68 5.87
CA GLU A 23 -1.53 -9.30 6.78
C GLU A 23 -2.30 -8.25 7.57
N ASN A 24 -1.60 -7.28 8.17
CA ASN A 24 -2.26 -6.22 8.93
C ASN A 24 -3.04 -5.28 8.02
N PHE A 25 -2.52 -5.00 6.83
CA PHE A 25 -3.19 -4.14 5.86
C PHE A 25 -4.51 -4.74 5.40
N PHE A 26 -4.55 -6.04 5.14
CA PHE A 26 -5.75 -6.71 4.67
C PHE A 26 -6.87 -6.74 5.70
N ASP A 27 -6.57 -6.47 6.96
CA ASP A 27 -7.57 -6.37 8.03
C ASP A 27 -8.19 -4.97 8.13
N LYS A 28 -7.68 -3.98 7.42
CA LYS A 28 -8.26 -2.63 7.42
C LYS A 28 -9.62 -2.63 6.75
N LYS A 29 -10.56 -1.85 7.29
CA LYS A 29 -11.95 -1.88 6.82
C LYS A 29 -12.16 -1.19 5.47
N ASP A 30 -11.40 -0.17 5.17
CA ASP A 30 -11.60 0.65 3.97
C ASP A 30 -10.24 1.17 3.53
N ALA A 31 -9.60 0.42 2.67
CA ALA A 31 -8.20 0.68 2.32
C ALA A 31 -7.96 0.61 0.82
N ILE A 32 -6.91 1.28 0.39
CA ILE A 32 -6.45 1.30 -0.99
C ILE A 32 -5.08 0.62 -1.05
N LEU A 33 -4.95 -0.41 -1.88
CA LEU A 33 -3.64 -0.91 -2.27
C LEU A 33 -3.21 -0.11 -3.49
N LEU A 34 -2.29 0.82 -3.29
CA LEU A 34 -1.76 1.64 -4.36
C LEU A 34 -0.51 0.99 -4.93
N ASP A 35 -0.67 0.37 -6.09
CA ASP A 35 0.38 -0.34 -6.79
C ASP A 35 1.13 0.66 -7.69
N VAL A 36 2.37 0.98 -7.34
CA VAL A 36 3.16 1.96 -8.07
C VAL A 36 4.17 1.33 -9.02
N ARG A 37 4.01 0.04 -9.30
CA ARG A 37 4.79 -0.63 -10.35
C ARG A 37 4.41 -0.07 -11.73
N SER A 38 5.28 -0.27 -12.70
CA SER A 38 4.95 0.08 -14.08
C SER A 38 3.73 -0.71 -14.59
N LYS A 39 3.10 -0.21 -15.66
CA LYS A 39 1.99 -0.91 -16.29
C LYS A 39 2.37 -2.31 -16.75
N GLU A 40 3.58 -2.47 -17.25
CA GLU A 40 4.10 -3.73 -17.75
C GLU A 40 4.27 -4.74 -16.61
N GLU A 41 4.77 -4.30 -15.47
CA GLU A 41 4.88 -5.16 -14.28
C GLU A 41 3.50 -5.56 -13.77
N ALA A 42 2.57 -4.61 -13.70
CA ALA A 42 1.21 -4.87 -13.26
C ALA A 42 0.46 -5.83 -14.21
N ALA A 43 0.72 -5.74 -15.51
CA ALA A 43 0.14 -6.66 -16.47
C ALA A 43 0.73 -8.06 -16.35
N SER A 44 2.03 -8.15 -16.03
CA SER A 44 2.71 -9.45 -15.87
C SER A 44 2.26 -10.19 -14.63
N LEU A 45 1.98 -9.47 -13.55
CA LEU A 45 1.51 -10.04 -12.29
C LEU A 45 0.49 -9.09 -11.69
N SER A 46 -0.78 -9.30 -12.05
CA SER A 46 -1.88 -8.43 -11.62
C SER A 46 -2.27 -8.70 -10.17
N ILE A 47 -2.63 -7.63 -9.46
CA ILE A 47 -3.12 -7.71 -8.08
C ILE A 47 -4.55 -7.18 -8.06
N ASN A 48 -5.52 -8.05 -7.78
CA ASN A 48 -6.91 -7.63 -7.70
C ASN A 48 -7.59 -7.96 -6.36
N LEU A 49 -7.03 -8.85 -5.57
CA LEU A 49 -7.51 -9.22 -4.23
C LEU A 49 -9.03 -9.52 -4.21
N ALA A 50 -9.46 -10.42 -5.10
CA ALA A 50 -10.88 -10.69 -5.35
C ALA A 50 -11.70 -10.97 -4.09
N TYR A 51 -11.11 -11.60 -3.07
CA TYR A 51 -11.80 -11.96 -1.84
C TYR A 51 -11.57 -11.01 -0.67
N HIS A 52 -10.86 -9.91 -0.92
CA HIS A 52 -10.63 -8.85 0.08
C HIS A 52 -11.44 -7.62 -0.34
N SER A 53 -12.75 -7.68 -0.17
CA SER A 53 -13.68 -6.63 -0.61
C SER A 53 -13.49 -5.30 0.10
N ASN A 54 -12.79 -5.30 1.23
CA ASN A 54 -12.41 -4.10 1.98
C ASN A 54 -11.22 -3.36 1.36
N ILE A 55 -10.55 -3.94 0.36
CA ILE A 55 -9.37 -3.36 -0.28
C ILE A 55 -9.68 -3.05 -1.74
N GLN A 56 -9.47 -1.81 -2.14
CA GLN A 56 -9.52 -1.40 -3.55
C GLN A 56 -8.09 -1.36 -4.09
N CYS A 57 -7.84 -2.01 -5.22
CA CYS A 57 -6.53 -2.02 -5.85
C CYS A 57 -6.50 -1.00 -6.99
N ILE A 58 -5.51 -0.11 -6.97
CA ILE A 58 -5.32 0.91 -8.00
C ILE A 58 -3.86 0.85 -8.43
N ASN A 59 -3.61 0.72 -9.75
CA ASN A 59 -2.26 0.80 -10.29
C ASN A 59 -2.03 2.18 -10.90
N ILE A 60 -1.10 2.92 -10.31
CA ILE A 60 -0.63 4.21 -10.84
C ILE A 60 0.90 4.17 -10.80
N PRO A 61 1.58 4.03 -11.94
CA PRO A 61 3.04 4.02 -11.95
C PRO A 61 3.63 5.27 -11.30
N VAL A 62 4.82 5.14 -10.72
CA VAL A 62 5.47 6.22 -9.96
C VAL A 62 5.48 7.53 -10.73
N ASN A 63 5.87 7.48 -12.02
CA ASN A 63 6.00 8.69 -12.83
C ASN A 63 4.66 9.36 -13.17
N GLU A 64 3.54 8.67 -12.96
CA GLU A 64 2.20 9.20 -13.23
C GLU A 64 1.50 9.71 -11.97
N ILE A 65 2.06 9.46 -10.80
CA ILE A 65 1.43 9.84 -9.51
C ILE A 65 1.08 11.34 -9.46
N PRO A 66 1.99 12.28 -9.82
CA PRO A 66 1.65 13.69 -9.71
C PRO A 66 0.45 14.11 -10.55
N ASP A 67 0.29 13.54 -11.74
CA ASP A 67 -0.81 13.90 -12.65
C ASP A 67 -2.11 13.16 -12.34
N ARG A 68 -2.06 12.14 -11.51
CA ARG A 68 -3.21 11.29 -11.21
C ARG A 68 -3.54 11.22 -9.72
N LEU A 69 -3.05 12.18 -8.96
CA LEU A 69 -3.24 12.23 -7.51
C LEU A 69 -4.72 12.26 -7.12
N ASP A 70 -5.56 12.87 -7.96
CA ASP A 70 -7.00 12.96 -7.75
C ASP A 70 -7.73 11.61 -7.88
N GLU A 71 -7.08 10.60 -8.43
CA GLU A 71 -7.65 9.25 -8.51
C GLU A 71 -7.50 8.49 -7.19
N ILE A 72 -6.74 9.01 -6.23
CA ILE A 72 -6.53 8.37 -4.94
C ILE A 72 -7.54 8.95 -3.94
N PRO A 73 -8.51 8.14 -3.45
CA PRO A 73 -9.49 8.63 -2.49
C PRO A 73 -8.84 9.13 -1.20
N ALA A 74 -9.28 10.30 -0.74
CA ALA A 74 -8.80 10.87 0.52
C ALA A 74 -9.46 10.19 1.71
N GLY A 75 -8.79 10.24 2.86
CA GLY A 75 -9.35 9.77 4.13
C GLY A 75 -9.36 8.25 4.31
N LYS A 76 -8.70 7.50 3.44
CA LYS A 76 -8.60 6.05 3.54
C LYS A 76 -7.18 5.62 3.92
N HIS A 77 -7.06 4.42 4.46
CA HIS A 77 -5.75 3.81 4.64
C HIS A 77 -5.17 3.47 3.27
N ILE A 78 -3.92 3.83 3.04
CA ILE A 78 -3.24 3.56 1.77
C ILE A 78 -1.99 2.75 2.03
N GLY A 79 -1.93 1.56 1.44
CA GLY A 79 -0.73 0.73 1.43
C GLY A 79 -0.05 0.87 0.07
N VAL A 80 1.14 1.46 0.05
CA VAL A 80 1.88 1.70 -1.19
C VAL A 80 2.75 0.49 -1.50
N PHE A 81 2.50 -0.14 -2.64
CA PHE A 81 3.14 -1.39 -3.03
C PHE A 81 4.03 -1.23 -4.27
N CYS A 82 5.21 -1.84 -4.21
CA CYS A 82 6.03 -2.12 -5.39
C CYS A 82 6.69 -3.51 -5.21
N SER A 83 7.47 -3.95 -6.19
CA SER A 83 8.11 -5.27 -6.11
C SER A 83 9.09 -5.44 -4.96
N GLY A 84 9.68 -4.33 -4.50
CA GLY A 84 10.52 -4.25 -3.31
C GLY A 84 9.96 -3.18 -2.38
N VAL A 85 10.77 -2.19 -2.00
CA VAL A 85 10.33 -1.09 -1.14
C VAL A 85 10.79 0.29 -1.61
N VAL A 86 11.70 0.38 -2.57
CA VAL A 86 12.30 1.67 -2.95
C VAL A 86 11.26 2.62 -3.56
N ARG A 87 10.56 2.17 -4.58
CA ARG A 87 9.54 3.01 -5.25
C ARG A 87 8.39 3.34 -4.30
N SER A 88 7.94 2.36 -3.51
CA SER A 88 6.86 2.60 -2.55
C SER A 88 7.27 3.59 -1.45
N ALA A 89 8.53 3.56 -1.00
CA ALA A 89 9.02 4.53 -0.02
C ALA A 89 9.02 5.95 -0.59
N ILE A 90 9.43 6.13 -1.84
CA ILE A 90 9.45 7.44 -2.50
C ILE A 90 8.02 7.99 -2.61
N VAL A 91 7.09 7.18 -3.11
CA VAL A 91 5.69 7.59 -3.25
C VAL A 91 5.06 7.85 -1.88
N TYR A 92 5.33 7.01 -0.90
CA TYR A 92 4.88 7.21 0.47
C TYR A 92 5.23 8.62 0.98
N ALA A 93 6.50 8.99 0.86
CA ALA A 93 6.95 10.32 1.31
C ALA A 93 6.22 11.44 0.56
N TYR A 94 6.05 11.29 -0.74
CA TYR A 94 5.32 12.26 -1.56
C TYR A 94 3.86 12.39 -1.10
N LEU A 95 3.18 11.28 -0.85
CA LEU A 95 1.79 11.28 -0.39
C LEU A 95 1.64 12.01 0.94
N LEU A 96 2.59 11.87 1.85
CA LEU A 96 2.56 12.60 3.12
C LEU A 96 2.59 14.12 2.90
N THR A 97 3.25 14.58 1.83
CA THR A 97 3.28 16.01 1.50
C THR A 97 1.97 16.50 0.86
N LYS A 98 1.12 15.58 0.40
CA LYS A 98 -0.09 15.89 -0.37
C LYS A 98 -1.38 15.62 0.40
N GLY A 99 -1.31 15.49 1.71
CA GLY A 99 -2.50 15.35 2.55
C GLY A 99 -3.04 13.94 2.69
N PHE A 100 -2.18 12.94 2.60
CA PHE A 100 -2.52 11.54 2.84
C PHE A 100 -1.79 11.01 4.08
N PRO A 101 -2.22 11.41 5.29
CA PRO A 101 -1.49 11.07 6.53
C PRO A 101 -1.54 9.59 6.87
N ASP A 102 -2.50 8.84 6.34
CA ASP A 102 -2.67 7.41 6.60
C ASP A 102 -1.98 6.53 5.57
N ALA A 103 -1.13 7.11 4.71
CA ALA A 103 -0.32 6.34 3.79
C ALA A 103 0.78 5.60 4.56
N ARG A 104 1.04 4.36 4.16
CA ARG A 104 2.14 3.54 4.69
C ARG A 104 2.76 2.73 3.57
N ILE A 105 4.03 2.39 3.75
CA ILE A 105 4.70 1.46 2.85
C ILE A 105 4.16 0.06 3.12
N LEU A 106 3.60 -0.59 2.10
CA LEU A 106 3.21 -1.99 2.20
C LEU A 106 4.48 -2.82 2.12
N PHE A 107 4.93 -3.32 3.26
CA PHE A 107 6.29 -3.77 3.47
C PHE A 107 6.50 -5.20 3.01
N GLY A 108 7.71 -5.46 2.45
CA GLY A 108 8.15 -6.81 2.14
C GLY A 108 8.03 -7.24 0.68
N GLY A 109 7.51 -6.40 -0.21
CA GLY A 109 7.43 -6.69 -1.64
C GLY A 109 6.62 -7.94 -1.97
N TYR A 110 6.98 -8.62 -3.07
CA TYR A 110 6.29 -9.82 -3.50
C TYR A 110 6.28 -10.95 -2.44
N PRO A 111 7.40 -11.25 -1.76
CA PRO A 111 7.37 -12.35 -0.80
C PRO A 111 6.33 -12.19 0.30
N ALA A 112 6.24 -11.00 0.89
CA ALA A 112 5.28 -10.75 1.96
C ALA A 112 3.85 -10.75 1.44
N LEU A 113 3.62 -10.18 0.23
CA LEU A 113 2.30 -10.16 -0.38
C LEU A 113 1.80 -11.58 -0.65
N THR A 114 2.63 -12.42 -1.26
CA THR A 114 2.23 -13.78 -1.61
C THR A 114 2.06 -14.65 -0.36
N GLU A 115 2.83 -14.41 0.69
CA GLU A 115 2.66 -15.10 1.97
C GLU A 115 1.26 -14.84 2.55
N ALA A 116 0.79 -13.59 2.45
CA ALA A 116 -0.52 -13.20 2.95
C ALA A 116 -1.68 -13.71 2.10
N LEU A 117 -1.40 -14.30 0.94
CA LEU A 117 -2.41 -14.83 0.00
C LEU A 117 -2.35 -16.35 -0.13
N LYS A 118 -1.70 -17.05 0.80
CA LYS A 118 -1.70 -18.51 0.84
C LYS A 118 -3.10 -19.04 1.13
N PRO A 119 -3.39 -20.31 0.77
CA PRO A 119 -4.75 -20.86 0.87
C PRO A 119 -5.44 -20.66 2.22
N GLY A 120 -4.72 -20.83 3.33
CA GLY A 120 -5.30 -20.61 4.67
C GLY A 120 -5.71 -19.17 4.91
N LYS A 121 -4.96 -18.22 4.39
CA LYS A 121 -5.26 -16.79 4.52
C LYS A 121 -6.47 -16.41 3.66
N ILE A 122 -6.55 -16.92 2.44
CA ILE A 122 -7.70 -16.69 1.55
C ILE A 122 -8.97 -17.29 2.13
N LEU A 123 -8.88 -18.49 2.67
CA LEU A 123 -10.02 -19.16 3.30
C LEU A 123 -10.57 -18.32 4.46
N LYS A 124 -9.68 -17.76 5.27
CA LYS A 124 -10.06 -16.88 6.38
C LYS A 124 -10.73 -15.60 5.87
N ALA A 125 -10.23 -15.00 4.79
CA ALA A 125 -10.82 -13.80 4.19
C ALA A 125 -12.23 -14.08 3.68
N ILE A 126 -12.47 -15.24 3.05
CA ILE A 126 -13.80 -15.65 2.60
C ILE A 126 -14.73 -15.81 3.79
N ALA A 127 -14.29 -16.47 4.85
CA ALA A 127 -15.10 -16.68 6.05
C ALA A 127 -15.50 -15.37 6.72
N ASN A 128 -14.60 -14.37 6.73
CA ASN A 128 -14.87 -13.08 7.37
C ASN A 128 -15.89 -12.22 6.61
N LYS A 129 -16.28 -12.60 5.40
CA LYS A 129 -17.30 -11.89 4.61
C LYS A 129 -18.74 -12.29 4.98
N LYS A 130 -18.86 -13.33 5.74
CA LYS A 130 -20.18 -13.79 6.19
C LYS A 130 -20.56 -13.06 7.47
#